data_7ed5e40df1d93830307139f105d53636
#
_entry.id   7ed5e40df1d93830307139f105d53636
#
_cell.length_a   1.000
_cell.length_b   1.000
_cell.length_c   1.000
_cell.angle_alpha   90.00
_cell.angle_beta   90.00
_cell.angle_gamma   90.00
#
_symmetry.space_group_name_H-M   'P 1'
#
loop_
_entity.id
_entity.type
_entity.pdbx_description
1 polymer ?
#
loop_
_entity_poly.entity_id
_entity_poly.type
_entity_poly.pdbx_seq_one_letter_code
_entity_poly.pdbx_strand_id
1 'polypeptide(L)'
;MFDPREKIALFIDGANLYATSKALGFDIDYRKLLSHFNEKGYLLRAYYYTALVEDQEYSSIRPLIDWLDYNGYKVVTKPAKEFTDASGRRKIKGNMDIELTIDALELAETVDHYVIFSGDGDFRILVEALQRKGRKVSIISTMASQPPMISDDLRRQADHFIDLVSLKDKVGRDPSDRPAPRRAPVVEDEYEDDDY
;
A
#
# COMPACT_ATOMS: atom_id res chain seq x y z
N MET A 1 -18.81 9.26 -5.27
CA MET A 1 -18.12 10.39 -4.65
C MET A 1 -18.36 10.34 -3.15
N PHE A 2 -17.47 10.88 -2.32
CA PHE A 2 -17.56 10.77 -0.85
C PHE A 2 -18.66 11.68 -0.28
N ASP A 3 -19.38 11.19 0.73
CA ASP A 3 -20.31 11.98 1.55
C ASP A 3 -19.62 12.22 2.92
N PRO A 4 -19.55 13.47 3.41
CA PRO A 4 -18.90 13.78 4.70
C PRO A 4 -19.52 13.06 5.92
N ARG A 5 -20.72 12.52 5.80
CA ARG A 5 -21.41 11.76 6.85
C ARG A 5 -21.06 10.27 6.85
N GLU A 6 -20.43 9.78 5.78
CA GLU A 6 -20.08 8.37 5.65
C GLU A 6 -18.89 8.01 6.57
N LYS A 7 -18.98 6.83 7.17
CA LYS A 7 -17.86 6.19 7.84
C LYS A 7 -17.00 5.51 6.79
N ILE A 8 -15.79 6.03 6.62
CA ILE A 8 -14.82 5.55 5.62
C ILE A 8 -13.83 4.61 6.29
N ALA A 9 -13.46 3.52 5.61
CA ALA A 9 -12.30 2.72 5.98
C ALA A 9 -11.40 2.49 4.76
N LEU A 10 -10.08 2.58 4.99
CA LEU A 10 -9.06 2.32 3.99
C LEU A 10 -8.53 0.90 4.15
N PHE A 11 -8.41 0.19 3.05
CA PHE A 11 -7.84 -1.15 2.95
C PHE A 11 -6.70 -1.10 1.94
N ILE A 12 -5.47 -1.10 2.43
CA ILE A 12 -4.28 -0.87 1.61
C ILE A 12 -3.53 -2.17 1.43
N ASP A 13 -3.59 -2.73 0.23
CA ASP A 13 -2.67 -3.77 -0.21
C ASP A 13 -1.30 -3.12 -0.42
N GLY A 14 -0.40 -3.30 0.55
CA GLY A 14 0.89 -2.62 0.58
C GLY A 14 1.77 -2.95 -0.61
N ALA A 15 1.77 -4.21 -1.07
CA ALA A 15 2.54 -4.63 -2.23
C ALA A 15 2.03 -4.00 -3.53
N ASN A 16 0.70 -3.99 -3.71
CA ASN A 16 0.06 -3.41 -4.89
C ASN A 16 0.23 -1.88 -4.92
N LEU A 17 0.00 -1.19 -3.80
CA LEU A 17 0.20 0.26 -3.70
C LEU A 17 1.65 0.65 -3.98
N TYR A 18 2.62 -0.09 -3.43
CA TYR A 18 4.04 0.15 -3.68
C TYR A 18 4.39 0.00 -5.17
N ALA A 19 3.96 -1.09 -5.80
CA ALA A 19 4.19 -1.33 -7.22
C ALA A 19 3.54 -0.22 -8.08
N THR A 20 2.32 0.19 -7.75
CA THR A 20 1.59 1.25 -8.45
C THR A 20 2.28 2.61 -8.33
N SER A 21 2.69 2.99 -7.12
CA SER A 21 3.39 4.27 -6.89
C SER A 21 4.74 4.31 -7.61
N LYS A 22 5.47 3.19 -7.63
CA LYS A 22 6.73 3.07 -8.37
C LYS A 22 6.53 3.19 -9.88
N ALA A 23 5.50 2.56 -10.43
CA ALA A 23 5.15 2.70 -11.85
C ALA A 23 4.81 4.15 -12.23
N LEU A 24 4.23 4.91 -11.31
CA LEU A 24 3.89 6.32 -11.48
C LEU A 24 5.03 7.29 -11.12
N GLY A 25 6.15 6.79 -10.60
CA GLY A 25 7.34 7.58 -10.31
C GLY A 25 7.24 8.52 -9.11
N PHE A 26 6.41 8.20 -8.11
CA PHE A 26 6.36 8.95 -6.86
C PHE A 26 6.17 8.03 -5.65
N ASP A 27 6.58 8.51 -4.47
CA ASP A 27 6.40 7.80 -3.21
C ASP A 27 5.18 8.34 -2.47
N ILE A 28 4.49 7.47 -1.71
CA ILE A 28 3.32 7.86 -0.91
C ILE A 28 3.78 8.49 0.41
N ASP A 29 3.19 9.61 0.76
CA ASP A 29 3.20 10.17 2.10
C ASP A 29 1.96 9.68 2.86
N TYR A 30 2.14 8.70 3.72
CA TYR A 30 1.05 8.06 4.45
C TYR A 30 0.36 9.00 5.45
N ARG A 31 1.03 10.08 5.92
CA ARG A 31 0.42 11.11 6.75
C ARG A 31 -0.56 11.96 5.93
N LYS A 32 -0.12 12.40 4.75
CA LYS A 32 -0.98 13.14 3.82
C LYS A 32 -2.16 12.27 3.36
N LEU A 33 -1.94 10.97 3.18
CA LEU A 33 -2.99 10.03 2.79
C LEU A 33 -4.10 9.97 3.85
N LEU A 34 -3.77 9.81 5.14
CA LEU A 34 -4.76 9.86 6.22
C LEU A 34 -5.49 11.19 6.28
N SER A 35 -4.76 12.30 6.20
CA SER A 35 -5.34 13.65 6.21
C SER A 35 -6.33 13.84 5.08
N HIS A 36 -5.94 13.42 3.86
CA HIS A 36 -6.80 13.53 2.69
C HIS A 36 -8.14 12.82 2.86
N PHE A 37 -8.15 11.60 3.44
CA PHE A 37 -9.41 10.86 3.62
C PHE A 37 -10.19 11.32 4.84
N ASN A 38 -9.53 11.85 5.87
CA ASN A 38 -10.21 12.52 6.98
C ASN A 38 -11.02 13.76 6.54
N GLU A 39 -10.59 14.43 5.49
CA GLU A 39 -11.33 15.55 4.91
C GLU A 39 -12.55 15.12 4.07
N LYS A 40 -12.66 13.84 3.71
CA LYS A 40 -13.73 13.30 2.87
C LYS A 40 -14.93 12.78 3.65
N GLY A 41 -14.72 12.41 4.93
CA GLY A 41 -15.74 11.86 5.79
C GLY A 41 -15.15 11.41 7.12
N TYR A 42 -15.91 10.65 7.90
CA TYR A 42 -15.41 10.10 9.14
C TYR A 42 -14.51 8.89 8.87
N LEU A 43 -13.18 9.10 8.88
CA LEU A 43 -12.21 8.02 8.70
C LEU A 43 -12.20 7.14 9.96
N LEU A 44 -12.87 6.00 9.89
CA LEU A 44 -13.01 5.06 10.99
C LEU A 44 -11.71 4.28 11.25
N ARG A 45 -11.09 3.75 10.17
CA ARG A 45 -9.88 2.92 10.22
C ARG A 45 -9.11 3.03 8.91
N ALA A 46 -7.80 2.84 9.03
CA ALA A 46 -6.91 2.64 7.89
C ALA A 46 -6.08 1.38 8.12
N TYR A 47 -6.30 0.36 7.32
CA TYR A 47 -5.58 -0.91 7.36
C TYR A 47 -4.47 -0.92 6.33
N TYR A 48 -3.32 -1.45 6.71
CA TYR A 48 -2.19 -1.68 5.82
C TYR A 48 -1.77 -3.15 5.89
N TYR A 49 -1.86 -3.85 4.78
CA TYR A 49 -1.59 -5.28 4.66
C TYR A 49 -0.26 -5.50 3.97
N THR A 50 0.64 -6.28 4.60
CA THR A 50 1.92 -6.63 3.99
C THR A 50 2.45 -7.96 4.50
N ALA A 51 3.12 -8.69 3.62
CA ALA A 51 3.84 -9.89 4.01
C ALA A 51 5.30 -9.53 4.33
N LEU A 52 5.86 -10.18 5.36
CA LEU A 52 7.23 -9.99 5.82
C LEU A 52 8.05 -11.25 5.61
N VAL A 53 9.25 -11.10 5.06
CA VAL A 53 10.21 -12.21 4.98
C VAL A 53 10.86 -12.39 6.37
N GLU A 54 10.69 -13.56 6.98
CA GLU A 54 11.09 -13.83 8.37
C GLU A 54 12.59 -13.75 8.62
N ASP A 55 13.43 -14.06 7.63
CA ASP A 55 14.89 -14.21 7.80
C ASP A 55 15.70 -12.92 7.60
N GLN A 56 15.05 -11.78 7.41
CA GLN A 56 15.76 -10.52 7.25
C GLN A 56 15.60 -9.64 8.49
N GLU A 57 16.54 -9.71 9.42
CA GLU A 57 16.68 -8.76 10.55
C GLU A 57 16.71 -7.29 10.07
N TYR A 58 17.03 -7.06 8.78
CA TYR A 58 17.07 -5.77 8.10
C TYR A 58 16.09 -5.73 6.91
N SER A 59 14.82 -6.02 7.14
CA SER A 59 13.81 -5.75 6.11
C SER A 59 13.67 -4.24 5.91
N SER A 60 13.89 -3.76 4.68
CA SER A 60 13.77 -2.33 4.32
C SER A 60 12.38 -1.74 4.56
N ILE A 61 11.36 -2.59 4.73
CA ILE A 61 9.98 -2.19 5.00
C ILE A 61 9.68 -2.03 6.50
N ARG A 62 10.50 -2.62 7.41
CA ARG A 62 10.23 -2.58 8.85
C ARG A 62 10.11 -1.17 9.43
N PRO A 63 10.97 -0.20 9.10
CA PRO A 63 10.81 1.17 9.57
C PRO A 63 9.48 1.82 9.14
N LEU A 64 8.98 1.46 7.96
CA LEU A 64 7.67 1.93 7.51
C LEU A 64 6.54 1.30 8.33
N ILE A 65 6.60 0.00 8.60
CA ILE A 65 5.61 -0.73 9.40
C ILE A 65 5.52 -0.14 10.80
N ASP A 66 6.65 0.03 11.47
CA ASP A 66 6.72 0.61 12.81
C ASP A 66 6.15 2.03 12.81
N TRP A 67 6.48 2.83 11.80
CA TRP A 67 5.93 4.16 11.67
C TRP A 67 4.40 4.15 11.48
N LEU A 68 3.88 3.27 10.62
CA LEU A 68 2.44 3.13 10.37
C LEU A 68 1.67 2.76 11.63
N ASP A 69 2.15 1.79 12.41
CA ASP A 69 1.54 1.35 13.67
C ASP A 69 1.42 2.48 14.69
N TYR A 70 2.42 3.38 14.74
CA TYR A 70 2.40 4.54 15.64
C TYR A 70 1.59 5.73 15.10
N ASN A 71 1.22 5.73 13.82
CA ASN A 71 0.65 6.90 13.16
C ASN A 71 -0.76 6.67 12.60
N GLY A 72 -1.56 5.84 13.27
CA GLY A 72 -3.00 5.71 13.02
C GLY A 72 -3.41 4.67 11.99
N TYR A 73 -2.48 3.84 11.55
CA TYR A 73 -2.79 2.66 10.75
C TYR A 73 -2.92 1.41 11.61
N LYS A 74 -3.78 0.50 11.22
CA LYS A 74 -3.77 -0.87 11.70
C LYS A 74 -2.95 -1.71 10.72
N VAL A 75 -1.74 -2.09 11.11
CA VAL A 75 -0.88 -2.92 10.27
C VAL A 75 -1.22 -4.40 10.49
N VAL A 76 -1.47 -5.11 9.40
CA VAL A 76 -1.70 -6.55 9.37
C VAL A 76 -0.56 -7.21 8.61
N THR A 77 0.17 -8.09 9.28
CA THR A 77 1.33 -8.77 8.69
C THR A 77 1.20 -10.27 8.75
N LYS A 78 1.83 -10.96 7.82
CA LYS A 78 2.08 -12.40 7.90
C LYS A 78 3.46 -12.76 7.39
N PRO A 79 4.03 -13.89 7.82
CA PRO A 79 5.27 -14.41 7.26
C PRO A 79 5.15 -14.68 5.76
N ALA A 80 6.10 -14.15 4.99
CA ALA A 80 6.25 -14.48 3.58
C ALA A 80 7.23 -15.65 3.43
N LYS A 81 6.87 -16.63 2.58
CA LYS A 81 7.76 -17.73 2.24
C LYS A 81 8.55 -17.40 0.99
N GLU A 82 9.87 -17.45 1.10
CA GLU A 82 10.73 -17.47 -0.08
C GLU A 82 10.80 -18.88 -0.66
N PHE A 83 10.68 -18.99 -1.97
CA PHE A 83 10.93 -20.21 -2.70
C PHE A 83 11.66 -19.91 -4.00
N THR A 84 12.46 -20.85 -4.44
CA THR A 84 13.14 -20.75 -5.74
C THR A 84 12.31 -21.50 -6.77
N ASP A 85 11.90 -20.82 -7.85
CA ASP A 85 11.17 -21.45 -8.93
C ASP A 85 12.10 -22.40 -9.76
N ALA A 86 11.50 -23.16 -10.67
CA ALA A 86 12.23 -24.11 -11.51
C ALA A 86 13.30 -23.44 -12.41
N SER A 87 13.26 -22.11 -12.56
CA SER A 87 14.26 -21.31 -13.30
C SER A 87 15.36 -20.72 -12.42
N GLY A 88 15.39 -21.08 -11.11
CA GLY A 88 16.40 -20.59 -10.16
C GLY A 88 16.12 -19.17 -9.64
N ARG A 89 14.97 -18.57 -9.93
CA ARG A 89 14.62 -17.24 -9.44
C ARG A 89 13.97 -17.32 -8.08
N ARG A 90 14.43 -16.48 -7.16
CA ARG A 90 13.76 -16.30 -5.86
C ARG A 90 12.40 -15.63 -6.06
N LYS A 91 11.36 -16.25 -5.52
CA LYS A 91 10.00 -15.69 -5.47
C LYS A 91 9.55 -15.64 -4.03
N ILE A 92 8.87 -14.56 -3.68
CA ILE A 92 8.23 -14.38 -2.38
C ILE A 92 6.74 -14.68 -2.54
N LYS A 93 6.23 -15.62 -1.76
CA LYS A 93 4.79 -15.91 -1.68
C LYS A 93 4.24 -15.36 -0.38
N GLY A 94 3.45 -14.29 -0.49
CA GLY A 94 2.89 -13.61 0.67
C GLY A 94 1.81 -12.62 0.24
N ASN A 95 0.74 -13.15 -0.39
CA ASN A 95 -0.42 -12.35 -0.73
C ASN A 95 -1.31 -12.22 0.52
N MET A 96 -1.90 -11.04 0.74
CA MET A 96 -2.70 -10.67 1.90
C MET A 96 -4.21 -10.58 1.58
N ASP A 97 -4.65 -11.13 0.45
CA ASP A 97 -6.01 -10.95 -0.07
C ASP A 97 -7.06 -11.56 0.86
N ILE A 98 -6.74 -12.69 1.49
CA ILE A 98 -7.65 -13.36 2.43
C ILE A 98 -7.82 -12.53 3.68
N GLU A 99 -6.72 -12.06 4.29
CA GLU A 99 -6.75 -11.25 5.50
C GLU A 99 -7.52 -9.94 5.25
N LEU A 100 -7.23 -9.26 4.15
CA LEU A 100 -7.94 -8.04 3.74
C LEU A 100 -9.42 -8.30 3.53
N THR A 101 -9.75 -9.40 2.85
CA THR A 101 -11.15 -9.77 2.55
C THR A 101 -11.94 -10.05 3.82
N ILE A 102 -11.37 -10.79 4.78
CA ILE A 102 -12.02 -11.11 6.04
C ILE A 102 -12.26 -9.84 6.86
N ASP A 103 -11.23 -9.03 7.07
CA ASP A 103 -11.35 -7.77 7.83
C ASP A 103 -12.39 -6.82 7.20
N ALA A 104 -12.42 -6.74 5.86
CA ALA A 104 -13.40 -5.92 5.17
C ALA A 104 -14.84 -6.42 5.38
N LEU A 105 -15.06 -7.73 5.32
CA LEU A 105 -16.39 -8.31 5.53
C LEU A 105 -16.87 -8.20 7.00
N GLU A 106 -15.96 -8.32 7.97
CA GLU A 106 -16.26 -8.16 9.40
C GLU A 106 -16.74 -6.74 9.73
N LEU A 107 -16.24 -5.73 9.01
CA LEU A 107 -16.62 -4.34 9.19
C LEU A 107 -17.90 -3.94 8.44
N ALA A 108 -18.55 -4.87 7.75
CA ALA A 108 -19.67 -4.54 6.85
C ALA A 108 -20.90 -3.92 7.55
N GLU A 109 -21.07 -4.13 8.86
CA GLU A 109 -22.15 -3.49 9.63
C GLU A 109 -21.79 -2.06 10.10
N THR A 110 -20.51 -1.67 10.01
CA THR A 110 -20.01 -0.43 10.61
C THR A 110 -19.56 0.60 9.58
N VAL A 111 -18.95 0.16 8.48
CA VAL A 111 -18.36 1.00 7.44
C VAL A 111 -19.39 1.25 6.33
N ASP A 112 -19.53 2.50 5.92
CA ASP A 112 -20.43 2.89 4.83
C ASP A 112 -19.70 2.90 3.47
N HIS A 113 -18.42 3.34 3.47
CA HIS A 113 -17.64 3.50 2.25
C HIS A 113 -16.24 2.89 2.39
N TYR A 114 -15.97 1.89 1.61
CA TYR A 114 -14.69 1.17 1.52
C TYR A 114 -13.79 1.82 0.48
N VAL A 115 -12.55 2.06 0.82
CA VAL A 115 -11.52 2.52 -0.13
C VAL A 115 -10.42 1.46 -0.17
N ILE A 116 -10.36 0.72 -1.28
CA ILE A 116 -9.40 -0.37 -1.46
C ILE A 116 -8.30 0.09 -2.40
N PHE A 117 -7.07 0.05 -1.93
CA PHE A 117 -5.87 0.36 -2.70
C PHE A 117 -5.29 -0.93 -3.26
N SER A 118 -5.87 -1.40 -4.32
CA SER A 118 -5.38 -2.53 -5.11
C SER A 118 -6.01 -2.50 -6.51
N GLY A 119 -5.27 -3.01 -7.49
CA GLY A 119 -5.78 -3.24 -8.84
C GLY A 119 -6.03 -4.72 -9.14
N ASP A 120 -5.87 -5.59 -8.13
CA ASP A 120 -5.99 -7.03 -8.30
C ASP A 120 -7.45 -7.45 -8.55
N GLY A 121 -7.66 -8.16 -9.66
CA GLY A 121 -8.98 -8.65 -10.08
C GLY A 121 -9.64 -9.60 -9.09
N ASP A 122 -8.86 -10.27 -8.25
CA ASP A 122 -9.39 -11.22 -7.26
C ASP A 122 -10.28 -10.50 -6.22
N PHE A 123 -10.06 -9.20 -5.99
CA PHE A 123 -10.94 -8.39 -5.13
C PHE A 123 -12.32 -8.07 -5.74
N ARG A 124 -12.56 -8.37 -7.02
CA ARG A 124 -13.89 -8.16 -7.61
C ARG A 124 -15.02 -8.81 -6.80
N ILE A 125 -14.76 -10.01 -6.32
CA ILE A 125 -15.75 -10.78 -5.54
C ILE A 125 -16.02 -10.15 -4.16
N LEU A 126 -15.00 -9.56 -3.54
CA LEU A 126 -15.14 -8.79 -2.30
C LEU A 126 -16.00 -7.54 -2.53
N VAL A 127 -15.70 -6.78 -3.59
CA VAL A 127 -16.47 -5.58 -3.95
C VAL A 127 -17.96 -5.92 -4.14
N GLU A 128 -18.25 -6.95 -4.91
CA GLU A 128 -19.62 -7.43 -5.11
C GLU A 128 -20.30 -7.84 -3.79
N ALA A 129 -19.58 -8.51 -2.88
CA ALA A 129 -20.12 -8.92 -1.59
C ALA A 129 -20.45 -7.72 -0.69
N LEU A 130 -19.60 -6.69 -0.66
CA LEU A 130 -19.85 -5.46 0.09
C LEU A 130 -21.03 -4.68 -0.50
N GLN A 131 -21.12 -4.57 -1.81
CA GLN A 131 -22.25 -3.92 -2.49
C GLN A 131 -23.59 -4.62 -2.21
N ARG A 132 -23.63 -5.96 -2.16
CA ARG A 132 -24.84 -6.71 -1.72
C ARG A 132 -25.26 -6.39 -0.28
N LYS A 133 -24.35 -5.92 0.55
CA LYS A 133 -24.61 -5.43 1.90
C LYS A 133 -24.94 -3.92 1.94
N GLY A 134 -25.11 -3.28 0.79
CA GLY A 134 -25.43 -1.87 0.66
C GLY A 134 -24.25 -0.93 0.93
N ARG A 135 -23.01 -1.42 0.82
CA ARG A 135 -21.82 -0.62 1.05
C ARG A 135 -21.25 -0.08 -0.25
N LYS A 136 -20.71 1.15 -0.20
CA LYS A 136 -20.00 1.74 -1.33
C LYS A 136 -18.55 1.29 -1.35
N VAL A 137 -18.01 1.08 -2.55
CA VAL A 137 -16.61 0.68 -2.72
C VAL A 137 -15.94 1.55 -3.78
N SER A 138 -14.90 2.26 -3.36
CA SER A 138 -13.96 2.95 -4.25
C SER A 138 -12.68 2.14 -4.39
N ILE A 139 -12.23 1.94 -5.62
CA ILE A 139 -10.95 1.29 -5.92
C ILE A 139 -9.93 2.36 -6.31
N ILE A 140 -8.73 2.26 -5.74
CA ILE A 140 -7.59 3.14 -6.06
C ILE A 140 -6.47 2.28 -6.66
N SER A 141 -6.15 2.55 -7.91
CA SER A 141 -5.04 1.96 -8.66
C SER A 141 -4.70 2.89 -9.82
N THR A 142 -4.09 2.42 -10.91
CA THR A 142 -3.79 3.30 -12.05
C THR A 142 -4.01 2.64 -13.39
N MET A 143 -4.43 3.47 -14.36
CA MET A 143 -4.44 3.16 -15.78
C MET A 143 -3.26 3.82 -16.53
N ALA A 144 -2.52 4.69 -15.87
CA ALA A 144 -1.45 5.47 -16.50
C ALA A 144 -0.14 4.68 -16.69
N SER A 145 -0.04 3.46 -16.16
CA SER A 145 1.08 2.55 -16.40
C SER A 145 0.85 1.64 -17.60
N GLN A 146 1.94 1.02 -18.11
CA GLN A 146 1.90 0.04 -19.20
C GLN A 146 2.57 -1.26 -18.75
N PRO A 147 1.79 -2.37 -18.55
CA PRO A 147 0.33 -2.44 -18.65
C PRO A 147 -0.36 -1.67 -17.50
N PRO A 148 -1.68 -1.38 -17.62
CA PRO A 148 -2.46 -0.85 -16.52
C PRO A 148 -2.41 -1.75 -15.29
N MET A 149 -2.38 -1.17 -14.09
CA MET A 149 -2.31 -1.93 -12.84
C MET A 149 -3.68 -2.22 -12.23
N ILE A 150 -4.75 -1.88 -12.90
CA ILE A 150 -6.12 -2.22 -12.55
C ILE A 150 -6.69 -3.25 -13.51
N SER A 151 -7.29 -4.31 -13.00
CA SER A 151 -8.04 -5.24 -13.84
C SER A 151 -9.36 -4.62 -14.31
N ASP A 152 -9.74 -4.91 -15.55
CA ASP A 152 -10.99 -4.38 -16.12
C ASP A 152 -12.22 -4.83 -15.33
N ASP A 153 -12.23 -6.05 -14.84
CA ASP A 153 -13.37 -6.61 -14.11
C ASP A 153 -13.54 -5.96 -12.74
N LEU A 154 -12.44 -5.71 -12.02
CA LEU A 154 -12.48 -4.99 -10.75
C LEU A 154 -12.94 -3.53 -10.96
N ARG A 155 -12.40 -2.87 -11.98
CA ARG A 155 -12.77 -1.50 -12.31
C ARG A 155 -14.25 -1.34 -12.65
N ARG A 156 -14.82 -2.31 -13.39
CA ARG A 156 -16.25 -2.31 -13.74
C ARG A 156 -17.15 -2.58 -12.54
N GLN A 157 -16.68 -3.41 -11.61
CA GLN A 157 -17.45 -3.76 -10.41
C GLN A 157 -17.51 -2.61 -9.41
N ALA A 158 -16.45 -1.81 -9.28
CA ALA A 158 -16.36 -0.73 -8.30
C ALA A 158 -17.41 0.36 -8.50
N ASP A 159 -17.97 0.92 -7.40
CA ASP A 159 -18.85 2.09 -7.47
C ASP A 159 -18.08 3.32 -7.99
N HIS A 160 -16.81 3.45 -7.60
CA HIS A 160 -15.92 4.50 -8.06
C HIS A 160 -14.51 3.95 -8.30
N PHE A 161 -13.89 4.40 -9.38
CA PHE A 161 -12.48 4.23 -9.63
C PHE A 161 -11.77 5.59 -9.51
N ILE A 162 -10.71 5.63 -8.72
CA ILE A 162 -9.87 6.81 -8.54
C ILE A 162 -8.47 6.45 -9.03
N ASP A 163 -8.01 7.10 -10.07
CA ASP A 163 -6.64 6.91 -10.54
C ASP A 163 -5.65 7.55 -9.56
N LEU A 164 -4.70 6.75 -9.07
CA LEU A 164 -3.70 7.18 -8.08
C LEU A 164 -2.87 8.38 -8.58
N VAL A 165 -2.68 8.49 -9.89
CA VAL A 165 -1.98 9.65 -10.48
C VAL A 165 -2.68 10.97 -10.17
N SER A 166 -4.02 10.97 -10.08
CA SER A 166 -4.81 12.17 -9.75
C SER A 166 -4.67 12.61 -8.29
N LEU A 167 -4.15 11.74 -7.45
CA LEU A 167 -3.90 12.02 -6.03
C LEU A 167 -2.45 12.43 -5.75
N LYS A 168 -1.56 12.41 -6.75
CA LYS A 168 -0.12 12.66 -6.58
C LYS A 168 0.18 13.92 -5.77
N ASP A 169 -0.44 15.03 -6.09
CA ASP A 169 -0.20 16.32 -5.41
C ASP A 169 -0.76 16.36 -3.98
N LYS A 170 -1.67 15.44 -3.65
CA LYS A 170 -2.35 15.37 -2.35
C LYS A 170 -1.72 14.38 -1.39
N VAL A 171 -1.24 13.25 -1.92
CA VAL A 171 -0.72 12.13 -1.11
C VAL A 171 0.72 11.76 -1.44
N GLY A 172 1.33 12.40 -2.45
CA GLY A 172 2.72 12.19 -2.81
C GLY A 172 3.67 12.82 -1.80
N ARG A 173 4.80 12.13 -1.57
CA ARG A 173 5.91 12.68 -0.78
C ARG A 173 6.61 13.77 -1.58
N ASP A 174 6.93 14.88 -0.95
CA ASP A 174 7.75 15.93 -1.56
C ASP A 174 9.16 15.38 -1.83
N PRO A 175 9.73 15.57 -3.01
CA PRO A 175 11.11 15.17 -3.31
C PRO A 175 12.14 15.81 -2.37
N SER A 176 11.85 16.99 -1.82
CA SER A 176 12.70 17.69 -0.84
C SER A 176 12.74 17.01 0.54
N ASP A 177 11.71 16.19 0.86
CA ASP A 177 11.64 15.45 2.14
C ASP A 177 12.46 14.15 2.12
N ARG A 178 13.15 13.83 1.04
CA ARG A 178 14.08 12.69 1.01
C ARG A 178 15.30 13.01 1.87
N PRO A 179 15.62 12.18 2.89
CA PRO A 179 16.88 12.33 3.58
C PRO A 179 18.01 12.24 2.55
N ALA A 180 18.96 13.20 2.62
CA ALA A 180 20.13 13.17 1.75
C ALA A 180 20.79 11.79 1.82
N PRO A 181 21.25 11.22 0.70
CA PRO A 181 21.94 9.94 0.72
C PRO A 181 23.09 10.03 1.73
N ARG A 182 23.12 9.14 2.73
CA ARG A 182 24.25 9.06 3.66
C ARG A 182 25.49 8.87 2.80
N ARG A 183 26.39 9.87 2.80
CA ARG A 183 27.72 9.72 2.23
C ARG A 183 28.35 8.53 2.93
N ALA A 184 28.77 7.52 2.16
CA ALA A 184 29.62 6.46 2.68
C ALA A 184 30.82 7.13 3.41
N PRO A 185 31.24 6.62 4.57
CA PRO A 185 32.44 7.13 5.21
C PRO A 185 33.58 7.01 4.21
N VAL A 186 34.26 8.12 3.96
CA VAL A 186 35.51 8.14 3.21
C VAL A 186 36.49 7.37 4.06
N VAL A 187 36.87 6.18 3.65
CA VAL A 187 38.01 5.46 4.22
C VAL A 187 39.23 6.21 3.70
N GLU A 188 39.83 7.03 4.53
CA GLU A 188 41.17 7.57 4.29
C GLU A 188 42.11 6.38 4.42
N ASP A 189 42.63 5.90 3.28
CA ASP A 189 43.76 4.97 3.25
C ASP A 189 44.98 5.76 3.78
N GLU A 190 45.32 5.55 5.07
CA GLU A 190 46.65 5.91 5.59
C GLU A 190 47.65 5.00 4.91
N TYR A 191 48.35 5.56 3.91
CA TYR A 191 49.60 4.95 3.45
C TYR A 191 50.63 5.14 4.54
N GLU A 192 50.92 4.08 5.29
CA GLU A 192 52.17 4.00 6.06
C GLU A 192 53.31 3.86 5.07
N ASP A 193 54.09 4.94 4.93
CA ASP A 193 55.44 4.90 4.32
C ASP A 193 56.36 4.13 5.31
N ASP A 194 56.59 2.87 5.02
CA ASP A 194 57.69 2.11 5.61
C ASP A 194 58.95 2.37 4.75
N ASP A 195 59.66 3.42 5.12
CA ASP A 195 61.12 3.56 4.82
C ASP A 195 61.89 2.80 5.92
N TYR A 196 62.50 1.70 5.58
CA TYR A 196 63.87 1.20 5.88
C TYR A 196 64.03 -0.28 5.52
#